data_e2686938876cc533a98329bdef4169cf
#
_entry.id   e2686938876cc533a98329bdef4169cf
#
_cell.length_a   1.000
_cell.length_b   1.000
_cell.length_c   1.000
_cell.angle_alpha   90.00
_cell.angle_beta   90.00
_cell.angle_gamma   90.00
#
_symmetry.space_group_name_H-M   'P 1'
#
loop_
_entity.id
_entity.type
_entity.pdbx_description
1 polymer ?
#
loop_
_entity_poly.entity_id
_entity_poly.type
_entity_poly.pdbx_seq_one_letter_code
_entity_poly.pdbx_strand_id
1 'polypeptide(L)'
;MRKLLIGLALAAVAAPAFAALSVGSPAPQFTTTGALAGKPFKMDLKEQLKHGPVVLYFFPKAFTQGCTMEAHAFSDASAQFKKLGAQVIGMSRDDLPTLEQFSVRECRNNFPVATATQQIADEYKVAWAEHPTVTTRTSYVIAPDGKIVEVYGNLDWSQHVQRTLAAVKALKGK
;
A
#
# COMPACT_ATOMS: atom_id res chain seq x y z
N MET A 1 40.71 39.39 -33.53
CA MET A 1 40.01 38.11 -33.76
C MET A 1 39.42 37.66 -32.39
N ARG A 2 38.12 37.98 -32.13
CA ARG A 2 37.41 37.61 -30.89
C ARG A 2 36.76 36.24 -31.09
N LYS A 3 37.22 35.22 -30.38
CA LYS A 3 36.61 33.91 -30.37
C LYS A 3 35.39 33.94 -29.44
N LEU A 4 34.19 33.84 -29.99
CA LEU A 4 32.95 33.63 -29.24
C LEU A 4 32.90 32.15 -28.80
N LEU A 5 32.97 31.90 -27.50
CA LEU A 5 32.68 30.59 -26.93
C LEU A 5 31.17 30.54 -26.63
N ILE A 6 30.42 29.78 -27.42
CA ILE A 6 29.01 29.50 -27.21
C ILE A 6 28.96 28.35 -26.20
N GLY A 7 28.62 28.66 -24.95
CA GLY A 7 28.35 27.67 -23.89
C GLY A 7 26.98 27.00 -24.12
N LEU A 8 27.00 25.73 -24.46
CA LEU A 8 25.79 24.90 -24.56
C LEU A 8 25.29 24.54 -23.14
N ALA A 9 24.27 25.23 -22.65
CA ALA A 9 23.64 24.89 -21.38
C ALA A 9 22.77 23.64 -21.61
N LEU A 10 23.20 22.51 -21.04
CA LEU A 10 22.43 21.27 -21.00
C LEU A 10 21.35 21.43 -19.96
N ALA A 11 20.10 21.71 -20.34
CA ALA A 11 18.96 21.69 -19.46
C ALA A 11 18.64 20.22 -19.12
N ALA A 12 18.96 19.80 -17.90
CA ALA A 12 18.52 18.51 -17.39
C ALA A 12 17.01 18.56 -17.16
N VAL A 13 16.24 17.90 -18.03
CA VAL A 13 14.80 17.65 -17.83
C VAL A 13 14.68 16.62 -16.73
N ALA A 14 14.38 17.06 -15.51
CA ALA A 14 14.01 16.16 -14.43
C ALA A 14 12.65 15.54 -14.78
N ALA A 15 12.63 14.24 -15.11
CA ALA A 15 11.39 13.48 -15.22
C ALA A 15 10.67 13.52 -13.86
N PRO A 16 9.33 13.71 -13.82
CA PRO A 16 8.59 13.62 -12.57
C PRO A 16 8.69 12.17 -12.06
N ALA A 17 9.54 11.94 -11.08
CA ALA A 17 9.45 10.72 -10.29
C ALA A 17 8.09 10.76 -9.57
N PHE A 18 7.21 9.81 -9.87
CA PHE A 18 6.01 9.56 -9.05
C PHE A 18 6.50 9.11 -7.67
N ALA A 19 6.82 10.07 -6.82
CA ALA A 19 7.28 9.78 -5.48
C ALA A 19 6.06 9.36 -4.65
N ALA A 20 6.12 8.15 -4.08
CA ALA A 20 5.20 7.72 -3.03
C ALA A 20 5.06 8.81 -1.95
N LEU A 21 4.00 8.75 -1.14
CA LEU A 21 3.84 9.67 -0.02
C LEU A 21 5.03 9.55 0.95
N SER A 22 5.40 10.67 1.55
CA SER A 22 6.58 10.72 2.42
C SER A 22 6.26 10.25 3.85
N VAL A 23 7.24 9.64 4.51
CA VAL A 23 7.19 9.40 5.96
C VAL A 23 7.00 10.74 6.69
N GLY A 24 6.14 10.76 7.70
CA GLY A 24 5.75 11.94 8.46
C GLY A 24 4.53 12.69 7.91
N SER A 25 4.15 12.48 6.65
CA SER A 25 2.95 13.10 6.10
C SER A 25 1.66 12.42 6.60
N PRO A 26 0.54 13.14 6.65
CA PRO A 26 -0.77 12.54 6.95
C PRO A 26 -1.17 11.58 5.83
N ALA A 27 -1.70 10.41 6.21
CA ALA A 27 -2.29 9.47 5.26
C ALA A 27 -3.63 10.01 4.75
N PRO A 28 -3.89 10.03 3.44
CA PRO A 28 -5.19 10.37 2.89
C PRO A 28 -6.29 9.50 3.50
N GLN A 29 -7.37 10.15 3.98
CA GLN A 29 -8.51 9.44 4.54
C GLN A 29 -9.46 9.00 3.43
N PHE A 30 -9.97 7.79 3.55
CA PHE A 30 -10.92 7.27 2.55
C PHE A 30 -11.92 6.30 3.18
N THR A 31 -13.02 6.14 2.46
CA THR A 31 -14.00 5.08 2.69
C THR A 31 -14.21 4.33 1.37
N THR A 32 -14.23 3.00 1.44
CA THR A 32 -14.47 2.14 0.28
C THR A 32 -15.15 0.84 0.72
N THR A 33 -15.37 -0.07 -0.21
CA THR A 33 -15.88 -1.41 0.10
C THR A 33 -14.72 -2.40 0.10
N GLY A 34 -14.72 -3.29 1.10
CA GLY A 34 -13.76 -4.37 1.20
C GLY A 34 -14.43 -5.71 1.49
N ALA A 35 -13.62 -6.75 1.58
CA ALA A 35 -14.04 -8.10 1.92
C ALA A 35 -13.11 -8.72 2.96
N LEU A 36 -13.67 -9.42 3.92
CA LEU A 36 -12.97 -10.25 4.90
C LEU A 36 -13.66 -11.60 4.99
N ALA A 37 -12.92 -12.67 4.81
CA ALA A 37 -13.44 -14.02 4.84
C ALA A 37 -14.67 -14.22 3.92
N GLY A 38 -14.61 -13.64 2.72
CA GLY A 38 -15.68 -13.70 1.71
C GLY A 38 -16.88 -12.80 1.98
N LYS A 39 -16.88 -12.01 3.06
CA LYS A 39 -18.00 -11.15 3.43
C LYS A 39 -17.66 -9.69 3.17
N PRO A 40 -18.52 -8.95 2.43
CA PRO A 40 -18.30 -7.54 2.18
C PRO A 40 -18.48 -6.71 3.46
N PHE A 41 -17.74 -5.61 3.56
CA PHE A 41 -17.89 -4.63 4.62
C PHE A 41 -17.50 -3.24 4.14
N LYS A 42 -17.94 -2.21 4.87
CA LYS A 42 -17.51 -0.82 4.65
C LYS A 42 -16.14 -0.62 5.30
N MET A 43 -15.12 -0.42 4.49
CA MET A 43 -13.77 -0.07 4.94
C MET A 43 -13.66 1.45 5.08
N ASP A 44 -13.32 1.92 6.28
CA ASP A 44 -13.09 3.32 6.60
C ASP A 44 -11.75 3.42 7.36
N LEU A 45 -10.74 4.07 6.75
CA LEU A 45 -9.39 4.11 7.33
C LEU A 45 -9.39 4.78 8.71
N LYS A 46 -10.16 5.85 8.88
CA LYS A 46 -10.23 6.57 10.17
C LYS A 46 -10.75 5.68 11.30
N GLU A 47 -11.75 4.85 11.00
CA GLU A 47 -12.26 3.88 11.98
C GLU A 47 -11.23 2.79 12.29
N GLN A 48 -10.51 2.30 11.26
CA GLN A 48 -9.46 1.27 11.47
C GLN A 48 -8.33 1.80 12.38
N LEU A 49 -7.90 3.04 12.19
CA LEU A 49 -6.84 3.66 12.99
C LEU A 49 -7.18 3.83 14.48
N LYS A 50 -8.47 3.81 14.86
CA LYS A 50 -8.90 3.80 16.28
C LYS A 50 -8.51 2.50 17.00
N HIS A 51 -8.29 1.43 16.26
CA HIS A 51 -7.95 0.12 16.81
C HIS A 51 -6.44 -0.17 16.83
N GLY A 52 -5.62 0.72 16.27
CA GLY A 52 -4.17 0.60 16.23
C GLY A 52 -3.54 0.98 14.89
N PRO A 53 -2.23 0.75 14.73
CA PRO A 53 -1.56 1.01 13.45
C PRO A 53 -2.15 0.18 12.32
N VAL A 54 -2.17 0.76 11.11
CA VAL A 54 -2.64 0.09 9.89
C VAL A 54 -1.46 -0.10 8.93
N VAL A 55 -1.25 -1.34 8.51
CA VAL A 55 -0.42 -1.69 7.36
C VAL A 55 -1.34 -1.73 6.15
N LEU A 56 -1.23 -0.72 5.29
CA LEU A 56 -1.99 -0.60 4.06
C LEU A 56 -1.08 -0.97 2.90
N TYR A 57 -1.29 -2.14 2.27
CA TYR A 57 -0.47 -2.53 1.14
C TYR A 57 -1.28 -2.57 -0.15
N PHE A 58 -0.79 -1.84 -1.16
CA PHE A 58 -1.35 -1.83 -2.52
C PHE A 58 -0.66 -2.90 -3.35
N PHE A 59 -1.46 -3.71 -4.05
CA PHE A 59 -0.96 -4.76 -4.93
C PHE A 59 -1.60 -4.65 -6.32
N PRO A 60 -0.87 -4.99 -7.41
CA PRO A 60 -1.34 -4.76 -8.77
C PRO A 60 -2.66 -5.45 -9.10
N LYS A 61 -2.75 -6.77 -8.89
CA LYS A 61 -3.94 -7.53 -9.30
C LYS A 61 -4.07 -8.84 -8.52
N ALA A 62 -5.29 -9.11 -8.03
CA ALA A 62 -5.65 -10.35 -7.37
C ALA A 62 -5.37 -11.56 -8.26
N PHE A 63 -4.99 -12.68 -7.63
CA PHE A 63 -4.72 -13.98 -8.26
C PHE A 63 -3.54 -14.02 -9.23
N THR A 64 -2.74 -12.94 -9.37
CA THR A 64 -1.43 -13.04 -10.02
C THR A 64 -0.40 -13.66 -9.08
N GLN A 65 0.60 -14.34 -9.61
CA GLN A 65 1.59 -15.09 -8.82
C GLN A 65 2.22 -14.24 -7.72
N GLY A 66 2.77 -13.06 -8.04
CA GLY A 66 3.43 -12.20 -7.05
C GLY A 66 2.47 -11.67 -5.98
N CYS A 67 1.22 -11.32 -6.34
CA CYS A 67 0.23 -10.84 -5.38
C CYS A 67 -0.31 -11.95 -4.48
N THR A 68 -0.46 -13.16 -5.01
CA THR A 68 -0.79 -14.36 -4.21
C THR A 68 0.32 -14.67 -3.19
N MET A 69 1.58 -14.66 -3.62
CA MET A 69 2.72 -14.88 -2.71
C MET A 69 2.82 -13.81 -1.62
N GLU A 70 2.58 -12.55 -1.96
CA GLU A 70 2.53 -11.45 -0.98
C GLU A 70 1.38 -11.63 0.02
N ALA A 71 0.18 -11.97 -0.44
CA ALA A 71 -0.97 -12.22 0.42
C ALA A 71 -0.70 -13.41 1.38
N HIS A 72 -0.08 -14.49 0.89
CA HIS A 72 0.35 -15.60 1.73
C HIS A 72 1.34 -15.16 2.79
N ALA A 73 2.37 -14.37 2.43
CA ALA A 73 3.36 -13.87 3.37
C ALA A 73 2.75 -12.97 4.46
N PHE A 74 1.82 -12.08 4.11
CA PHE A 74 1.05 -11.30 5.10
C PHE A 74 0.16 -12.18 5.95
N SER A 75 -0.47 -13.20 5.38
CA SER A 75 -1.30 -14.16 6.10
C SER A 75 -0.48 -14.94 7.14
N ASP A 76 0.70 -15.43 6.77
CA ASP A 76 1.61 -16.15 7.67
C ASP A 76 2.12 -15.25 8.81
N ALA A 77 2.31 -13.95 8.55
CA ALA A 77 2.72 -12.96 9.54
C ALA A 77 1.56 -12.35 10.35
N SER A 78 0.30 -12.68 10.04
CA SER A 78 -0.89 -12.01 10.59
C SER A 78 -0.96 -12.06 12.12
N ALA A 79 -0.56 -13.19 12.73
CA ALA A 79 -0.52 -13.33 14.18
C ALA A 79 0.50 -12.38 14.83
N GLN A 80 1.62 -12.08 14.15
CA GLN A 80 2.62 -11.14 14.65
C GLN A 80 2.10 -9.71 14.59
N PHE A 81 1.44 -9.30 13.50
CA PHE A 81 0.80 -7.98 13.40
C PHE A 81 -0.27 -7.81 14.48
N LYS A 82 -1.17 -8.80 14.64
CA LYS A 82 -2.21 -8.78 15.68
C LYS A 82 -1.63 -8.66 17.11
N LYS A 83 -0.56 -9.39 17.43
CA LYS A 83 0.14 -9.29 18.72
C LYS A 83 0.71 -7.89 18.97
N LEU A 84 1.07 -7.17 17.92
CA LEU A 84 1.55 -5.79 17.98
C LEU A 84 0.39 -4.78 17.98
N GLY A 85 -0.87 -5.22 17.88
CA GLY A 85 -2.05 -4.37 17.80
C GLY A 85 -2.24 -3.73 16.43
N ALA A 86 -1.53 -4.19 15.40
CA ALA A 86 -1.62 -3.66 14.05
C ALA A 86 -2.59 -4.47 13.19
N GLN A 87 -3.25 -3.79 12.26
CA GLN A 87 -4.11 -4.38 11.26
C GLN A 87 -3.41 -4.36 9.90
N VAL A 88 -3.59 -5.42 9.10
CA VAL A 88 -3.14 -5.49 7.70
C VAL A 88 -4.36 -5.35 6.82
N ILE A 89 -4.28 -4.51 5.79
CA ILE A 89 -5.33 -4.29 4.79
C ILE A 89 -4.68 -4.27 3.42
N GLY A 90 -5.10 -5.19 2.54
CA GLY A 90 -4.67 -5.18 1.15
C GLY A 90 -5.58 -4.30 0.30
N MET A 91 -5.03 -3.63 -0.69
CA MET A 91 -5.76 -2.73 -1.59
C MET A 91 -5.41 -3.04 -3.04
N SER A 92 -6.42 -3.23 -3.89
CA SER A 92 -6.22 -3.31 -5.34
C SER A 92 -7.38 -2.67 -6.10
N ARG A 93 -7.25 -2.57 -7.41
CA ARG A 93 -8.32 -2.06 -8.28
C ARG A 93 -9.32 -3.13 -8.72
N ASP A 94 -9.17 -4.33 -8.23
CA ASP A 94 -10.11 -5.42 -8.51
C ASP A 94 -11.51 -5.11 -7.96
N ASP A 95 -12.52 -5.69 -8.58
CA ASP A 95 -13.91 -5.57 -8.14
C ASP A 95 -14.17 -6.36 -6.85
N LEU A 96 -15.27 -6.03 -6.18
CA LEU A 96 -15.62 -6.65 -4.91
C LEU A 96 -15.78 -8.18 -4.99
N PRO A 97 -16.47 -8.77 -6.00
CA PRO A 97 -16.57 -10.23 -6.11
C PRO A 97 -15.21 -10.93 -6.21
N THR A 98 -14.25 -10.33 -6.91
CA THR A 98 -12.88 -10.83 -6.99
C THR A 98 -12.19 -10.76 -5.64
N LEU A 99 -12.33 -9.65 -4.92
CA LEU A 99 -11.73 -9.45 -3.59
C LEU A 99 -12.38 -10.34 -2.52
N GLU A 100 -13.68 -10.63 -2.59
CA GLU A 100 -14.34 -11.62 -1.73
C GLU A 100 -13.66 -12.98 -1.84
N GLN A 101 -13.46 -13.47 -3.06
CA GLN A 101 -12.76 -14.74 -3.30
C GLN A 101 -11.30 -14.70 -2.87
N PHE A 102 -10.59 -13.59 -3.16
CA PHE A 102 -9.19 -13.41 -2.79
C PHE A 102 -9.01 -13.41 -1.26
N SER A 103 -9.92 -12.77 -0.53
CA SER A 103 -9.90 -12.72 0.95
C SER A 103 -9.98 -14.11 1.60
N VAL A 104 -10.72 -15.03 0.97
CA VAL A 104 -10.84 -16.43 1.44
C VAL A 104 -9.62 -17.24 1.04
N ARG A 105 -9.29 -17.23 -0.25
CA ARG A 105 -8.34 -18.18 -0.83
C ARG A 105 -6.89 -17.80 -0.54
N GLU A 106 -6.56 -16.53 -0.74
CA GLU A 106 -5.16 -16.09 -0.70
C GLU A 106 -4.83 -15.35 0.61
N CYS A 107 -5.75 -14.53 1.14
CA CYS A 107 -5.60 -13.95 2.48
C CYS A 107 -5.95 -14.94 3.59
N ARG A 108 -6.48 -16.12 3.26
CA ARG A 108 -6.79 -17.22 4.19
C ARG A 108 -7.64 -16.75 5.38
N ASN A 109 -8.57 -15.83 5.13
CA ASN A 109 -9.45 -15.19 6.12
C ASN A 109 -8.71 -14.40 7.24
N ASN A 110 -7.42 -14.16 7.12
CA ASN A 110 -6.61 -13.58 8.19
C ASN A 110 -6.64 -12.06 8.24
N PHE A 111 -6.90 -11.39 7.11
CA PHE A 111 -6.98 -9.94 6.99
C PHE A 111 -7.88 -9.54 5.81
N PRO A 112 -8.46 -8.31 5.84
CA PRO A 112 -9.30 -7.81 4.78
C PRO A 112 -8.51 -7.33 3.55
N VAL A 113 -9.19 -7.36 2.41
CA VAL A 113 -8.81 -6.64 1.20
C VAL A 113 -9.91 -5.68 0.77
N ALA A 114 -9.57 -4.56 0.13
CA ALA A 114 -10.54 -3.56 -0.25
C ALA A 114 -10.24 -2.94 -1.63
N THR A 115 -11.25 -2.37 -2.26
CA THR A 115 -11.13 -1.75 -3.57
C THR A 115 -10.44 -0.40 -3.46
N ALA A 116 -9.32 -0.24 -4.16
CA ALA A 116 -8.67 1.04 -4.41
C ALA A 116 -9.36 1.73 -5.59
N THR A 117 -10.22 2.71 -5.33
CA THR A 117 -10.78 3.56 -6.39
C THR A 117 -9.68 4.35 -7.09
N GLN A 118 -9.97 4.95 -8.26
CA GLN A 118 -9.01 5.84 -8.92
C GLN A 118 -8.55 6.95 -7.99
N GLN A 119 -9.47 7.59 -7.28
CA GLN A 119 -9.15 8.64 -6.32
C GLN A 119 -8.18 8.15 -5.24
N ILE A 120 -8.44 7.00 -4.62
CA ILE A 120 -7.55 6.42 -3.60
C ILE A 120 -6.16 6.15 -4.19
N ALA A 121 -6.10 5.57 -5.40
CA ALA A 121 -4.83 5.28 -6.06
C ALA A 121 -4.02 6.55 -6.36
N ASP A 122 -4.69 7.63 -6.76
CA ASP A 122 -4.07 8.93 -7.04
C ASP A 122 -3.59 9.61 -5.75
N GLU A 123 -4.42 9.63 -4.71
CA GLU A 123 -4.09 10.24 -3.42
C GLU A 123 -2.91 9.53 -2.73
N TYR A 124 -2.84 8.21 -2.82
CA TYR A 124 -1.72 7.41 -2.29
C TYR A 124 -0.51 7.32 -3.24
N LYS A 125 -0.58 7.97 -4.41
CA LYS A 125 0.50 7.96 -5.42
C LYS A 125 0.89 6.54 -5.87
N VAL A 126 -0.09 5.65 -5.95
CA VAL A 126 0.07 4.26 -6.36
C VAL A 126 -0.61 3.95 -7.71
N ALA A 127 -1.22 4.95 -8.35
CA ALA A 127 -1.70 4.81 -9.71
C ALA A 127 -0.53 4.50 -10.65
N TRP A 128 -0.68 3.46 -11.48
CA TRP A 128 0.36 3.05 -12.42
C TRP A 128 0.02 3.58 -13.81
N ALA A 129 0.76 4.59 -14.25
CA ALA A 129 0.44 5.34 -15.51
C ALA A 129 0.37 4.43 -16.73
N GLU A 130 1.29 3.47 -16.86
CA GLU A 130 1.35 2.53 -17.98
C GLU A 130 0.28 1.42 -17.88
N HIS A 131 -0.30 1.24 -16.71
CA HIS A 131 -1.30 0.21 -16.42
C HIS A 131 -2.45 0.78 -15.58
N PRO A 132 -3.32 1.63 -16.12
CA PRO A 132 -4.29 2.43 -15.36
C PRO A 132 -5.35 1.62 -14.61
N THR A 133 -5.49 0.33 -14.90
CA THR A 133 -6.43 -0.57 -14.22
C THR A 133 -5.85 -1.29 -13.00
N VAL A 134 -4.57 -1.04 -12.66
CA VAL A 134 -3.89 -1.65 -11.52
C VAL A 134 -3.16 -0.59 -10.68
N THR A 135 -2.69 -0.96 -9.49
CA THR A 135 -1.80 -0.13 -8.69
C THR A 135 -0.36 -0.59 -8.80
N THR A 136 0.60 0.27 -8.47
CA THR A 136 1.95 -0.16 -8.14
C THR A 136 1.93 -1.01 -6.86
N ARG A 137 3.00 -1.79 -6.62
CA ARG A 137 3.15 -2.50 -5.35
C ARG A 137 3.82 -1.57 -4.34
N THR A 138 3.03 -1.11 -3.37
CA THR A 138 3.50 -0.14 -2.37
C THR A 138 2.83 -0.41 -1.03
N SER A 139 3.62 -0.51 0.03
CA SER A 139 3.12 -0.65 1.40
C SER A 139 3.38 0.60 2.21
N TYR A 140 2.37 0.98 2.99
CA TYR A 140 2.42 2.06 3.97
C TYR A 140 2.17 1.49 5.36
N VAL A 141 2.90 1.98 6.36
CA VAL A 141 2.51 1.81 7.76
C VAL A 141 2.02 3.16 8.28
N ILE A 142 0.79 3.17 8.78
CA ILE A 142 0.11 4.37 9.26
C ILE A 142 -0.08 4.22 10.77
N ALA A 143 0.46 5.17 11.52
CA ALA A 143 0.31 5.21 12.98
C ALA A 143 -1.13 5.62 13.38
N PRO A 144 -1.58 5.35 14.62
CA PRO A 144 -2.94 5.70 15.09
C PRO A 144 -3.28 7.19 14.97
N ASP A 145 -2.26 8.08 14.99
CA ASP A 145 -2.45 9.52 14.77
C ASP A 145 -2.65 9.91 13.29
N GLY A 146 -2.68 8.92 12.39
CA GLY A 146 -2.87 9.10 10.96
C GLY A 146 -1.60 9.44 10.18
N LYS A 147 -0.42 9.49 10.80
CA LYS A 147 0.83 9.76 10.10
C LYS A 147 1.44 8.50 9.50
N ILE A 148 1.98 8.64 8.30
CA ILE A 148 2.76 7.59 7.64
C ILE A 148 4.12 7.46 8.35
N VAL A 149 4.47 6.27 8.78
CA VAL A 149 5.75 5.99 9.47
C VAL A 149 6.69 5.11 8.66
N GLU A 150 6.19 4.43 7.64
CA GLU A 150 6.98 3.65 6.67
C GLU A 150 6.31 3.70 5.31
N VAL A 151 7.13 3.77 4.27
CA VAL A 151 6.71 3.63 2.87
C VAL A 151 7.70 2.72 2.16
N TYR A 152 7.21 1.69 1.51
CA TYR A 152 8.04 0.80 0.70
C TYR A 152 7.36 0.46 -0.61
N GLY A 153 7.95 0.90 -1.72
CA GLY A 153 7.50 0.62 -3.09
C GLY A 153 8.52 -0.27 -3.81
N ASN A 154 8.13 -1.49 -4.19
CA ASN A 154 8.92 -2.40 -5.00
C ASN A 154 7.99 -3.45 -5.63
N LEU A 155 8.19 -3.80 -6.90
CA LEU A 155 7.41 -4.86 -7.53
C LEU A 155 7.75 -6.26 -6.98
N ASP A 156 8.96 -6.46 -6.46
CA ASP A 156 9.32 -7.66 -5.70
C ASP A 156 8.62 -7.62 -4.32
N TRP A 157 7.74 -8.59 -4.10
CA TRP A 157 6.92 -8.69 -2.90
C TRP A 157 7.69 -9.10 -1.64
N SER A 158 8.88 -9.68 -1.76
CA SER A 158 9.57 -10.44 -0.71
C SER A 158 9.92 -9.65 0.55
N GLN A 159 10.09 -8.32 0.46
CA GLN A 159 10.50 -7.45 1.56
C GLN A 159 9.35 -6.69 2.23
N HIS A 160 8.14 -6.68 1.64
CA HIS A 160 7.03 -5.87 2.13
C HIS A 160 6.61 -6.22 3.56
N VAL A 161 6.48 -7.52 3.85
CA VAL A 161 6.09 -7.99 5.20
C VAL A 161 7.17 -7.65 6.23
N GLN A 162 8.43 -7.92 5.94
CA GLN A 162 9.53 -7.68 6.87
C GLN A 162 9.65 -6.19 7.23
N ARG A 163 9.60 -5.30 6.23
CA ARG A 163 9.69 -3.86 6.43
C ARG A 163 8.51 -3.30 7.23
N THR A 164 7.30 -3.66 6.85
CA THR A 164 6.11 -3.19 7.55
C THR A 164 6.05 -3.72 9.00
N LEU A 165 6.46 -4.96 9.23
CA LEU A 165 6.52 -5.54 10.58
C LEU A 165 7.58 -4.83 11.45
N ALA A 166 8.74 -4.49 10.88
CA ALA A 166 9.78 -3.74 11.58
C ALA A 166 9.28 -2.33 11.97
N ALA A 167 8.59 -1.63 11.06
CA ALA A 167 8.01 -0.32 11.33
C ALA A 167 6.93 -0.37 12.42
N VAL A 168 6.04 -1.37 12.40
CA VAL A 168 5.03 -1.57 13.45
C VAL A 168 5.69 -1.86 14.81
N LYS A 169 6.77 -2.67 14.85
CA LYS A 169 7.53 -2.92 16.09
C LYS A 169 8.13 -1.62 16.65
N ALA A 170 8.67 -0.75 15.79
CA ALA A 170 9.25 0.52 16.19
C ALA A 170 8.22 1.50 16.79
N LEU A 171 6.94 1.40 16.43
CA LEU A 171 5.87 2.20 17.05
C LEU A 171 5.58 1.80 18.49
N LYS A 172 5.77 0.52 18.86
CA LYS A 172 5.54 0.06 20.25
C LYS A 172 6.66 0.40 21.21
N GLY A 173 7.85 0.70 20.72
CA GLY A 173 9.02 1.06 21.55
C GLY A 173 9.12 2.55 21.88
N LYS A 174 8.14 3.34 21.44
CA LYS A 174 8.02 4.77 21.77
C LYS A 174 6.91 5.00 22.75
#